data_7cdf91ce20ac6d43cf2e1bd88d914b77
#
_entry.id   7cdf91ce20ac6d43cf2e1bd88d914b77
#
_cell.length_a   1.000
_cell.length_b   1.000
_cell.length_c   1.000
_cell.angle_alpha   90.00
_cell.angle_beta   90.00
_cell.angle_gamma   90.00
#
_symmetry.space_group_name_H-M   'P 1'
#
loop_
_entity.id
_entity.type
_entity.pdbx_description
1 polymer ?
#
loop_
_entity_poly.entity_id
_entity_poly.type
_entity_poly.pdbx_seq_one_letter_code
_entity_poly.pdbx_strand_id
1 'polypeptide(L)'
;MQIELSELDEGIMEIRPRENLTAANAAEFKILVQESLQKPDSLRSYLFNFTDLDFLDSSGISSIVYLHRQINKLNKSLAIVYESDQIEEVFVLTKLNKLLNLFQDYEEALEELSD
;
A
#
# COMPACT_ATOMS: atom_id res chain seq x y z
N MET A 1 4.71 -7.09 13.86
CA MET A 1 5.27 -7.09 12.48
C MET A 1 6.22 -5.91 12.32
N GLN A 2 7.23 -6.03 11.49
CA GLN A 2 8.11 -4.92 11.19
C GLN A 2 7.51 -4.07 10.07
N ILE A 3 7.26 -2.82 10.38
CA ILE A 3 6.65 -1.90 9.44
C ILE A 3 7.16 -0.48 9.76
N GLU A 4 7.48 0.25 8.72
CA GLU A 4 7.92 1.63 8.85
C GLU A 4 6.84 2.57 8.34
N LEU A 5 6.51 3.59 9.13
CA LEU A 5 5.57 4.62 8.73
C LEU A 5 6.32 5.95 8.68
N SER A 6 6.21 6.66 7.59
CA SER A 6 6.90 7.93 7.39
C SER A 6 5.96 8.94 6.73
N GLU A 7 5.81 10.11 7.36
CA GLU A 7 5.10 11.20 6.70
C GLU A 7 6.09 11.93 5.80
N LEU A 8 5.79 11.93 4.52
CA LEU A 8 6.58 12.62 3.53
C LEU A 8 5.99 13.99 3.26
N ASP A 9 6.69 14.81 2.48
CA ASP A 9 6.18 16.10 2.07
C ASP A 9 4.88 15.94 1.29
N GLU A 10 4.08 16.99 1.21
CA GLU A 10 2.85 17.06 0.43
C GLU A 10 1.72 16.15 0.93
N GLY A 11 1.76 15.79 2.20
CA GLY A 11 0.69 15.02 2.82
C GLY A 11 0.64 13.56 2.40
N ILE A 12 1.80 12.97 2.12
CA ILE A 12 1.91 11.57 1.74
C ILE A 12 2.38 10.75 2.94
N MET A 13 1.66 9.68 3.25
CA MET A 13 2.10 8.71 4.27
C MET A 13 2.68 7.51 3.54
N GLU A 14 3.97 7.26 3.75
CA GLU A 14 4.60 6.05 3.24
C GLU A 14 4.50 4.95 4.30
N ILE A 15 4.02 3.79 3.89
CA ILE A 15 3.87 2.63 4.76
C ILE A 15 4.68 1.50 4.14
N ARG A 16 5.74 1.09 4.84
CA ARG A 16 6.69 0.11 4.31
C ARG A 16 6.77 -1.11 5.22
N PRO A 17 6.02 -2.17 4.89
CA PRO A 17 6.19 -3.43 5.61
C PRO A 17 7.52 -4.06 5.20
N ARG A 18 8.21 -4.65 6.17
CA ARG A 18 9.51 -5.28 5.96
C ARG A 18 9.38 -6.81 5.90
N GLU A 19 8.15 -7.29 5.89
CA GLU A 19 7.82 -8.72 5.84
C GLU A 19 6.71 -8.95 4.83
N ASN A 20 6.66 -10.16 4.28
CA ASN A 20 5.57 -10.54 3.39
C ASN A 20 4.22 -10.47 4.12
N LEU A 21 3.18 -10.08 3.40
CA LEU A 21 1.84 -9.96 3.98
C LEU A 21 1.10 -11.27 3.78
N THR A 22 0.82 -11.92 4.89
CA THR A 22 0.20 -13.25 4.91
C THR A 22 -0.87 -13.29 6.00
N ALA A 23 -1.51 -14.44 6.15
CA ALA A 23 -2.49 -14.65 7.22
C ALA A 23 -1.92 -14.35 8.61
N ALA A 24 -0.60 -14.43 8.78
CA ALA A 24 0.03 -14.18 10.07
C ALA A 24 0.03 -12.71 10.47
N ASN A 25 0.04 -11.78 9.52
CA ASN A 25 0.23 -10.37 9.83
C ASN A 25 -0.66 -9.39 9.04
N ALA A 26 -1.47 -9.88 8.11
CA ALA A 26 -2.30 -9.00 7.28
C ALA A 26 -3.29 -8.18 8.10
N ALA A 27 -3.85 -8.75 9.16
CA ALA A 27 -4.78 -8.02 10.02
C ALA A 27 -4.08 -6.89 10.76
N GLU A 28 -2.87 -7.11 11.22
CA GLU A 28 -2.08 -6.08 11.88
C GLU A 28 -1.76 -4.93 10.94
N PHE A 29 -1.35 -5.25 9.72
CA PHE A 29 -1.09 -4.24 8.69
C PHE A 29 -2.35 -3.39 8.43
N LYS A 30 -3.49 -4.05 8.27
CA LYS A 30 -4.76 -3.37 8.03
C LYS A 30 -5.11 -2.41 9.17
N ILE A 31 -4.96 -2.85 10.41
CA ILE A 31 -5.26 -2.02 11.57
C ILE A 31 -4.37 -0.78 11.63
N LEU A 32 -3.07 -0.95 11.37
CA LEU A 32 -2.14 0.16 11.39
C LEU A 32 -2.49 1.23 10.36
N VAL A 33 -2.86 0.82 9.16
CA VAL A 33 -3.28 1.77 8.12
C VAL A 33 -4.60 2.43 8.50
N GLN A 34 -5.57 1.66 8.99
CA GLN A 34 -6.85 2.22 9.41
C GLN A 34 -6.70 3.26 10.52
N GLU A 35 -5.80 3.03 11.46
CA GLU A 35 -5.53 4.00 12.52
C GLU A 35 -5.01 5.31 11.94
N SER A 36 -4.15 5.26 10.92
CA SER A 36 -3.64 6.47 10.29
C SER A 36 -4.76 7.21 9.55
N LEU A 37 -5.76 6.50 9.02
CA LEU A 37 -6.89 7.12 8.33
C LEU A 37 -7.81 7.89 9.27
N GLN A 38 -7.77 7.60 10.56
CA GLN A 38 -8.61 8.25 11.56
C GLN A 38 -8.00 9.53 12.12
N LYS A 39 -6.74 9.82 11.79
CA LYS A 39 -6.06 11.02 12.27
C LYS A 39 -6.57 12.27 11.55
N PRO A 40 -6.40 13.47 12.15
CA PRO A 40 -6.81 14.71 11.51
C PRO A 40 -6.21 14.84 10.12
N ASP A 41 -6.93 15.52 9.26
CA ASP A 41 -6.81 15.42 7.82
C ASP A 41 -5.67 16.24 7.21
N SER A 42 -4.44 15.95 7.59
CA SER A 42 -3.27 16.50 6.92
C SER A 42 -2.76 15.59 5.82
N LEU A 43 -3.21 14.33 5.80
CA LEU A 43 -2.76 13.34 4.81
C LEU A 43 -3.71 13.29 3.63
N ARG A 44 -3.18 13.34 2.42
CA ARG A 44 -3.95 13.31 1.18
C ARG A 44 -3.74 12.04 0.39
N SER A 45 -2.61 11.35 0.63
CA SER A 45 -2.21 10.20 -0.16
C SER A 45 -1.46 9.19 0.66
N TYR A 46 -1.48 7.95 0.20
CA TYR A 46 -0.79 6.82 0.81
C TYR A 46 0.11 6.16 -0.22
N LEU A 47 1.32 5.84 0.19
CA LEU A 47 2.25 5.05 -0.61
C LEU A 47 2.55 3.76 0.14
N PHE A 48 2.11 2.63 -0.38
CA PHE A 48 2.51 1.34 0.16
C PHE A 48 3.80 0.94 -0.54
N ASN A 49 4.88 0.91 0.24
CA ASN A 49 6.18 0.53 -0.28
C ASN A 49 6.41 -0.95 0.01
N PHE A 50 6.18 -1.77 -1.01
CA PHE A 50 6.30 -3.23 -0.92
C PHE A 50 7.61 -3.74 -1.53
N THR A 51 8.63 -2.89 -1.60
CA THR A 51 9.90 -3.30 -2.22
C THR A 51 10.62 -4.40 -1.45
N ASP A 52 10.29 -4.58 -0.16
CA ASP A 52 10.86 -5.66 0.65
C ASP A 52 10.05 -6.96 0.58
N LEU A 53 8.91 -6.96 -0.10
CA LEU A 53 8.05 -8.13 -0.20
C LEU A 53 8.35 -8.93 -1.45
N ASP A 54 8.31 -10.25 -1.33
CA ASP A 54 8.37 -11.13 -2.51
C ASP A 54 7.17 -12.09 -2.55
N PHE A 55 6.24 -11.98 -1.60
CA PHE A 55 5.08 -12.86 -1.56
C PHE A 55 3.90 -12.20 -0.85
N LEU A 56 2.69 -12.46 -1.38
CA LEU A 56 1.42 -12.07 -0.78
C LEU A 56 0.48 -13.28 -0.89
N ASP A 57 -0.14 -13.67 0.22
CA ASP A 57 -1.19 -14.69 0.14
C ASP A 57 -2.57 -14.02 0.02
N SER A 58 -3.63 -14.82 0.04
CA SER A 58 -4.99 -14.28 -0.10
C SER A 58 -5.37 -13.32 1.02
N SER A 59 -4.83 -13.50 2.22
CA SER A 59 -5.09 -12.58 3.33
C SER A 59 -4.43 -11.23 3.10
N GLY A 60 -3.20 -11.24 2.59
CA GLY A 60 -2.50 -10.01 2.23
C GLY A 60 -3.24 -9.26 1.11
N ILE A 61 -3.66 -9.98 0.08
CA ILE A 61 -4.41 -9.40 -1.03
C ILE A 61 -5.72 -8.79 -0.54
N SER A 62 -6.46 -9.51 0.31
CA SER A 62 -7.73 -9.01 0.85
C SER A 62 -7.54 -7.73 1.64
N SER A 63 -6.47 -7.65 2.43
CA SER A 63 -6.15 -6.44 3.19
C SER A 63 -5.91 -5.25 2.27
N ILE A 64 -5.16 -5.45 1.20
CA ILE A 64 -4.85 -4.39 0.24
C ILE A 64 -6.13 -3.88 -0.43
N VAL A 65 -6.98 -4.79 -0.89
CA VAL A 65 -8.23 -4.41 -1.54
C VAL A 65 -9.14 -3.65 -0.57
N TYR A 66 -9.23 -4.12 0.66
CA TYR A 66 -10.03 -3.46 1.68
C TYR A 66 -9.52 -2.02 1.93
N LEU A 67 -8.21 -1.87 2.11
CA LEU A 67 -7.62 -0.56 2.38
C LEU A 67 -7.74 0.38 1.19
N HIS A 68 -7.60 -0.14 -0.02
CA HIS A 68 -7.81 0.64 -1.24
C HIS A 68 -9.21 1.27 -1.24
N ARG A 69 -10.23 0.49 -0.88
CA ARG A 69 -11.60 0.99 -0.81
C ARG A 69 -11.77 2.05 0.27
N GLN A 70 -11.17 1.82 1.44
CA GLN A 70 -11.28 2.78 2.55
C GLN A 70 -10.60 4.11 2.21
N ILE A 71 -9.43 4.04 1.61
CA ILE A 71 -8.67 5.23 1.20
C ILE A 71 -9.46 6.03 0.16
N ASN A 72 -10.03 5.35 -0.84
CA ASN A 72 -10.82 5.99 -1.87
C ASN A 72 -12.10 6.63 -1.33
N LYS A 73 -12.74 6.01 -0.35
CA LYS A 73 -13.95 6.57 0.27
C LYS A 73 -13.67 7.91 0.93
N LEU A 74 -12.45 8.14 1.37
CA LEU A 74 -12.04 9.39 1.99
C LEU A 74 -11.50 10.39 0.97
N ASN A 75 -11.63 10.09 -0.32
CA ASN A 75 -11.12 10.91 -1.42
C ASN A 75 -9.61 11.10 -1.36
N LYS A 76 -8.92 10.07 -0.86
CA LYS A 76 -7.45 10.04 -0.81
C LYS A 76 -6.94 9.08 -1.86
N SER A 77 -5.68 9.25 -2.24
CA SER A 77 -5.06 8.42 -3.28
C SER A 77 -4.15 7.37 -2.68
N LEU A 78 -4.01 6.24 -3.37
CA LEU A 78 -3.10 5.17 -2.99
C LEU A 78 -2.26 4.77 -4.20
N ALA A 79 -0.96 4.69 -4.00
CA ALA A 79 -0.04 4.08 -4.96
C ALA A 79 0.73 2.98 -4.25
N ILE A 80 1.14 1.96 -5.00
CA ILE A 80 1.90 0.84 -4.47
C ILE A 80 3.15 0.69 -5.32
N VAL A 81 4.33 0.64 -4.68
CA VAL A 81 5.58 0.37 -5.36
C VAL A 81 6.09 -1.00 -4.93
N TYR A 82 6.58 -1.78 -5.89
CA TYR A 82 7.09 -3.13 -5.65
C TYR A 82 8.25 -3.41 -6.59
N GLU A 83 9.05 -4.42 -6.28
CA GLU A 83 10.19 -4.80 -7.13
C GLU A 83 10.14 -6.26 -7.56
N SER A 84 9.51 -7.12 -6.77
CA SER A 84 9.53 -8.57 -7.00
C SER A 84 8.68 -8.99 -8.18
N ASP A 85 9.23 -9.84 -9.05
CA ASP A 85 8.50 -10.46 -10.15
C ASP A 85 7.35 -11.33 -9.64
N GLN A 86 7.52 -11.93 -8.46
CA GLN A 86 6.49 -12.76 -7.85
C GLN A 86 5.29 -11.91 -7.40
N ILE A 87 5.55 -10.72 -6.88
CA ILE A 87 4.49 -9.78 -6.53
C ILE A 87 3.76 -9.31 -7.79
N GLU A 88 4.51 -9.01 -8.85
CA GLU A 88 3.90 -8.62 -10.11
C GLU A 88 2.97 -9.70 -10.64
N GLU A 89 3.43 -10.95 -10.60
CA GLU A 89 2.63 -12.07 -11.06
C GLU A 89 1.30 -12.18 -10.28
N VAL A 90 1.35 -12.01 -8.96
CA VAL A 90 0.15 -12.05 -8.14
C VAL A 90 -0.82 -10.95 -8.56
N PHE A 91 -0.33 -9.74 -8.77
CA PHE A 91 -1.19 -8.62 -9.17
C PHE A 91 -1.81 -8.86 -10.56
N VAL A 92 -1.06 -9.44 -11.49
CA VAL A 92 -1.57 -9.74 -12.82
C VAL A 92 -2.61 -10.85 -12.78
N LEU A 93 -2.30 -11.95 -12.08
CA LEU A 93 -3.21 -13.11 -12.00
C LEU A 93 -4.53 -12.76 -11.31
N THR A 94 -4.50 -11.89 -10.32
CA THR A 94 -5.71 -11.46 -9.62
C THR A 94 -6.39 -10.27 -10.30
N LYS A 95 -5.81 -9.76 -11.38
CA LYS A 95 -6.29 -8.58 -12.11
C LYS A 95 -6.29 -7.30 -11.27
N LEU A 96 -5.58 -7.30 -10.16
CA LEU A 96 -5.45 -6.11 -9.32
C LEU A 96 -4.64 -5.02 -10.01
N ASN A 97 -3.83 -5.37 -11.02
CA ASN A 97 -3.14 -4.39 -11.83
C ASN A 97 -4.08 -3.46 -12.59
N LYS A 98 -5.37 -3.83 -12.71
CA LYS A 98 -6.38 -2.98 -13.33
C LYS A 98 -7.11 -2.10 -12.33
N LEU A 99 -7.02 -2.43 -11.05
CA LEU A 99 -7.69 -1.69 -9.99
C LEU A 99 -6.75 -0.76 -9.25
N LEU A 100 -5.52 -1.17 -9.02
CA LEU A 100 -4.56 -0.47 -8.18
C LEU A 100 -3.58 0.34 -9.03
N ASN A 101 -3.06 1.43 -8.47
CA ASN A 101 -1.99 2.22 -9.09
C ASN A 101 -0.66 1.59 -8.70
N LEU A 102 -0.07 0.82 -9.61
CA LEU A 102 1.14 0.04 -9.34
C LEU A 102 2.35 0.64 -10.05
N PHE A 103 3.47 0.66 -9.35
CA PHE A 103 4.72 1.23 -9.86
C PHE A 103 5.88 0.31 -9.49
N GLN A 104 6.89 0.27 -10.35
CA GLN A 104 8.15 -0.43 -10.06
C GLN A 104 9.27 0.57 -9.78
N ASP A 105 8.98 1.86 -9.89
CA ASP A 105 9.93 2.93 -9.63
C ASP A 105 9.34 3.82 -8.53
N TYR A 106 10.09 3.96 -7.43
CA TYR A 106 9.67 4.73 -6.27
C TYR A 106 9.38 6.20 -6.62
N GLU A 107 10.26 6.82 -7.41
CA GLU A 107 10.09 8.23 -7.78
C GLU A 107 8.84 8.46 -8.64
N GLU A 108 8.55 7.52 -9.55
CA GLU A 108 7.33 7.61 -10.35
C GLU A 108 6.08 7.53 -9.47
N ALA A 109 6.10 6.67 -8.46
CA ALA A 109 4.98 6.56 -7.52
C ALA A 109 4.77 7.86 -6.76
N LEU A 110 5.85 8.49 -6.30
CA LEU A 110 5.77 9.77 -5.61
C LEU A 110 5.25 10.89 -6.53
N GLU A 111 5.69 10.92 -7.76
CA GLU A 111 5.22 11.91 -8.72
C GLU A 111 3.72 11.80 -8.95
N GLU A 112 3.22 10.58 -9.05
CA GLU A 112 1.78 10.34 -9.23
C GLU A 112 0.99 10.89 -8.05
N LEU A 113 1.51 10.73 -6.83
CA LEU A 113 0.81 11.16 -5.62
C LEU A 113 0.97 12.66 -5.34
N SER A 114 1.94 13.31 -5.94
CA SER A 114 2.25 14.72 -5.65
C SER A 114 1.37 15.71 -6.44
N ASP A 115 0.57 15.23 -7.34
CA ASP A 115 -0.29 16.10 -8.18
C ASP A 115 -1.59 16.52 -7.47
#